data_c287f08e8cf0b6881d7dfc2f2ea2e3f3
#
_entry.id   c287f08e8cf0b6881d7dfc2f2ea2e3f3
#
_cell.length_a   1.000
_cell.length_b   1.000
_cell.length_c   1.000
_cell.angle_alpha   90.00
_cell.angle_beta   90.00
_cell.angle_gamma   90.00
#
_symmetry.space_group_name_H-M   'P 1'
#
loop_
_entity.id
_entity.type
_entity.pdbx_description
1 polymer ?
#
loop_
_entity_poly.entity_id
_entity_poly.type
_entity_poly.pdbx_seq_one_letter_code
_entity_poly.pdbx_strand_id
1 'polypeptide(L)'
;MAAKDGMFYAAKGKPDPVVKPGEFVFSAVGLDHGHIYGMTSGLLDAGATLKYVYDPDPQKVEAYRKAYPQAIAAESEEQVLADPETKLVAGACVTSERAALGIRVMRAGKDYFTDKAPLTTLEQLEDVKRTIAETGRKYMVNYSERLQVEAAVYAGELVQAGAIGKVVQVIGMGPHRLNAPSRPAWFFEKEKYGGILCDIRSHQIEQFLFYTGAKDAKVVHSKIANYNHPDTPELDDFGDATLVADNGATGYFRVDWFTPDGLSTWGDGRTFILGTDGYIELRKYVDLARSTEENHVFWADKEGEHYFNATGKTGFPFFGQLVLDCIHRTENAMTQEHALKAAELCVRAQLQAEDLSHRG
;
A
#
# COMPACT_ATOMS: atom_id res chain seq x y z
N MET A 1 -10.57 -19.20 4.70
CA MET A 1 -9.19 -19.40 4.18
C MET A 1 -8.62 -18.14 3.52
N ALA A 2 -9.42 -17.29 2.88
CA ALA A 2 -8.94 -16.04 2.27
C ALA A 2 -8.27 -15.05 3.27
N ALA A 3 -8.70 -15.05 4.52
CA ALA A 3 -8.14 -14.17 5.56
C ALA A 3 -6.69 -14.48 5.98
N LYS A 4 -6.14 -15.65 5.60
CA LYS A 4 -4.75 -16.04 5.88
C LYS A 4 -3.78 -15.74 4.73
N ASP A 5 -4.29 -15.41 3.56
CA ASP A 5 -3.50 -15.14 2.35
C ASP A 5 -3.56 -13.66 2.00
N GLY A 6 -2.72 -12.87 2.66
CA GLY A 6 -2.64 -11.43 2.43
C GLY A 6 -2.05 -11.03 1.08
N MET A 7 -1.38 -11.95 0.34
CA MET A 7 -0.90 -11.65 -1.02
C MET A 7 -2.04 -11.42 -2.01
N PHE A 8 -3.18 -12.08 -1.80
CA PHE A 8 -4.35 -12.00 -2.68
C PHE A 8 -5.51 -11.26 -1.99
N TYR A 9 -5.20 -10.43 -1.00
CA TYR A 9 -6.22 -9.66 -0.31
C TYR A 9 -6.91 -8.70 -1.28
N ALA A 10 -8.20 -8.92 -1.47
CA ALA A 10 -9.10 -7.99 -2.13
C ALA A 10 -10.13 -7.54 -1.10
N ALA A 11 -10.21 -6.24 -0.87
CA ALA A 11 -11.17 -5.68 0.06
C ALA A 11 -12.61 -5.95 -0.41
N LYS A 12 -13.51 -6.18 0.53
CA LYS A 12 -14.91 -6.57 0.25
C LYS A 12 -15.86 -5.39 0.07
N GLY A 13 -15.44 -4.18 0.45
CA GLY A 13 -16.24 -2.98 0.27
C GLY A 13 -16.16 -2.52 -1.19
N LYS A 14 -17.21 -1.90 -1.69
CA LYS A 14 -17.29 -1.40 -3.07
C LYS A 14 -17.34 0.11 -3.06
N PRO A 15 -16.43 0.80 -3.77
CA PRO A 15 -16.63 2.20 -4.09
C PRO A 15 -17.84 2.33 -5.04
N ASP A 16 -18.57 3.45 -4.95
CA ASP A 16 -19.57 3.75 -5.95
C ASP A 16 -18.90 4.04 -7.30
N PRO A 17 -19.48 3.54 -8.41
CA PRO A 17 -18.97 3.84 -9.75
C PRO A 17 -19.02 5.36 -10.02
N VAL A 18 -17.90 5.93 -10.44
CA VAL A 18 -17.78 7.38 -10.76
C VAL A 18 -17.74 7.64 -12.26
N VAL A 19 -17.60 6.59 -13.07
CA VAL A 19 -17.58 6.63 -14.53
C VAL A 19 -18.43 5.49 -15.09
N LYS A 20 -18.93 5.66 -16.32
CA LYS A 20 -19.63 4.58 -17.05
C LYS A 20 -18.63 3.66 -17.74
N PRO A 21 -19.01 2.40 -18.03
CA PRO A 21 -18.18 1.49 -18.82
C PRO A 21 -17.67 2.13 -20.11
N GLY A 22 -16.37 2.06 -20.35
CA GLY A 22 -15.69 2.63 -21.51
C GLY A 22 -15.26 4.11 -21.38
N GLU A 23 -15.75 4.87 -20.40
CA GLU A 23 -15.33 6.26 -20.19
C GLU A 23 -13.89 6.39 -19.67
N PHE A 24 -13.45 5.43 -18.84
CA PHE A 24 -12.09 5.36 -18.36
C PHE A 24 -11.55 3.94 -18.50
N VAL A 25 -10.54 3.77 -19.37
CA VAL A 25 -9.95 2.47 -19.67
C VAL A 25 -8.59 2.34 -18.99
N PHE A 26 -8.35 1.22 -18.34
CA PHE A 26 -7.06 0.86 -17.77
C PHE A 26 -6.59 -0.51 -18.26
N SER A 27 -5.29 -0.78 -18.09
CA SER A 27 -4.67 -2.08 -18.38
C SER A 27 -3.78 -2.49 -17.23
N ALA A 28 -3.49 -3.78 -17.10
CA ALA A 28 -2.60 -4.34 -16.08
C ALA A 28 -1.30 -4.84 -16.69
N VAL A 29 -0.14 -4.46 -16.12
CA VAL A 29 1.19 -4.87 -16.57
C VAL A 29 2.06 -5.22 -15.37
N GLY A 30 2.71 -6.43 -15.41
CA GLY A 30 3.55 -6.92 -14.32
C GLY A 30 2.72 -7.47 -13.17
N LEU A 31 2.67 -8.78 -13.04
CA LEU A 31 1.74 -9.52 -12.18
C LEU A 31 2.47 -10.29 -11.07
N ASP A 32 3.69 -9.88 -10.70
CA ASP A 32 4.53 -10.60 -9.74
C ASP A 32 4.00 -10.59 -8.31
N HIS A 33 3.18 -9.59 -7.95
CA HIS A 33 2.59 -9.50 -6.62
C HIS A 33 1.06 -9.55 -6.67
N GLY A 34 0.46 -10.35 -5.79
CA GLY A 34 -0.99 -10.59 -5.76
C GLY A 34 -1.87 -9.36 -5.47
N HIS A 35 -1.31 -8.25 -5.01
CA HIS A 35 -2.06 -7.00 -4.84
C HIS A 35 -2.66 -6.46 -6.14
N ILE A 36 -2.16 -6.89 -7.31
CA ILE A 36 -2.74 -6.50 -8.60
C ILE A 36 -4.23 -6.87 -8.69
N TYR A 37 -4.67 -7.96 -8.04
CA TYR A 37 -6.07 -8.35 -8.02
C TYR A 37 -6.93 -7.34 -7.25
N GLY A 38 -6.47 -6.90 -6.07
CA GLY A 38 -7.17 -5.87 -5.29
C GLY A 38 -7.19 -4.51 -5.98
N MET A 39 -6.08 -4.13 -6.64
CA MET A 39 -6.00 -2.90 -7.44
C MET A 39 -6.95 -2.93 -8.62
N THR A 40 -7.02 -4.05 -9.34
CA THR A 40 -7.94 -4.24 -10.47
C THR A 40 -9.39 -4.21 -10.01
N SER A 41 -9.74 -4.94 -8.96
CA SER A 41 -11.11 -4.95 -8.43
C SER A 41 -11.56 -3.55 -8.00
N GLY A 42 -10.70 -2.80 -7.29
CA GLY A 42 -11.01 -1.44 -6.89
C GLY A 42 -11.27 -0.48 -8.06
N LEU A 43 -10.47 -0.58 -9.13
CA LEU A 43 -10.69 0.21 -10.35
C LEU A 43 -11.98 -0.18 -11.09
N LEU A 44 -12.27 -1.49 -11.18
CA LEU A 44 -13.50 -2.00 -11.79
C LEU A 44 -14.75 -1.57 -10.98
N ASP A 45 -14.66 -1.66 -9.65
CA ASP A 45 -15.76 -1.23 -8.77
C ASP A 45 -16.00 0.29 -8.86
N ALA A 46 -14.96 1.09 -9.14
CA ALA A 46 -15.08 2.52 -9.44
C ALA A 46 -15.67 2.81 -10.84
N GLY A 47 -15.96 1.80 -11.65
CA GLY A 47 -16.56 1.90 -12.99
C GLY A 47 -15.56 1.91 -14.14
N ALA A 48 -14.24 1.87 -13.87
CA ALA A 48 -13.24 1.81 -14.92
C ALA A 48 -13.32 0.49 -15.71
N THR A 49 -12.88 0.51 -16.95
CA THR A 49 -12.91 -0.64 -17.86
C THR A 49 -11.53 -1.23 -18.03
N LEU A 50 -11.34 -2.51 -17.65
CA LEU A 50 -10.12 -3.25 -17.91
C LEU A 50 -10.07 -3.68 -19.36
N LYS A 51 -8.97 -3.35 -20.06
CA LYS A 51 -8.77 -3.73 -21.46
C LYS A 51 -7.70 -4.80 -21.61
N TYR A 52 -6.45 -4.48 -21.36
CA TYR A 52 -5.35 -5.43 -21.56
C TYR A 52 -4.77 -5.93 -20.24
N VAL A 53 -4.17 -7.11 -20.32
CA VAL A 53 -3.26 -7.64 -19.31
C VAL A 53 -1.97 -8.14 -20.00
N TYR A 54 -0.81 -7.83 -19.42
CA TYR A 54 0.47 -8.31 -19.88
C TYR A 54 1.40 -8.66 -18.71
N ASP A 55 2.06 -9.78 -18.84
CA ASP A 55 3.23 -10.22 -18.06
C ASP A 55 4.08 -11.09 -18.97
N PRO A 56 5.42 -11.05 -18.87
CA PRO A 56 6.27 -11.95 -19.66
C PRO A 56 6.05 -13.43 -19.35
N ASP A 57 5.51 -13.76 -18.17
CA ASP A 57 5.10 -15.11 -17.81
C ASP A 57 3.63 -15.37 -18.22
N PRO A 58 3.38 -16.21 -19.24
CA PRO A 58 2.02 -16.49 -19.70
C PRO A 58 1.15 -17.21 -18.67
N GLN A 59 1.75 -17.89 -17.66
CA GLN A 59 0.99 -18.54 -16.61
C GLN A 59 0.34 -17.53 -15.69
N LYS A 60 1.02 -16.41 -15.39
CA LYS A 60 0.45 -15.30 -14.63
C LYS A 60 -0.69 -14.62 -15.38
N VAL A 61 -0.53 -14.41 -16.69
CA VAL A 61 -1.60 -13.86 -17.56
C VAL A 61 -2.83 -14.78 -17.55
N GLU A 62 -2.63 -16.10 -17.67
CA GLU A 62 -3.73 -17.07 -17.61
C GLU A 62 -4.44 -17.04 -16.24
N ALA A 63 -3.68 -17.04 -15.14
CA ALA A 63 -4.23 -16.95 -13.78
C ALA A 63 -5.03 -15.65 -13.57
N TYR A 64 -4.50 -14.53 -14.04
CA TYR A 64 -5.18 -13.23 -13.96
C TYR A 64 -6.48 -13.23 -14.78
N ARG A 65 -6.47 -13.78 -16.00
CA ARG A 65 -7.67 -13.88 -16.85
C ARG A 65 -8.71 -14.84 -16.32
N LYS A 66 -8.37 -15.82 -15.50
CA LYS A 66 -9.36 -16.64 -14.76
C LYS A 66 -10.17 -15.79 -13.78
N ALA A 67 -9.55 -14.79 -13.14
CA ALA A 67 -10.25 -13.86 -12.26
C ALA A 67 -10.99 -12.74 -13.03
N TYR A 68 -10.41 -12.31 -14.15
CA TYR A 68 -10.93 -11.22 -15.00
C TYR A 68 -11.05 -11.67 -16.46
N PRO A 69 -12.10 -12.46 -16.83
CA PRO A 69 -12.23 -13.05 -18.17
C PRO A 69 -12.37 -12.02 -19.30
N GLN A 70 -12.79 -10.78 -18.96
CA GLN A 70 -12.88 -9.67 -19.92
C GLN A 70 -11.52 -9.13 -20.37
N ALA A 71 -10.42 -9.41 -19.64
CA ALA A 71 -9.11 -8.92 -19.97
C ALA A 71 -8.57 -9.58 -21.26
N ILE A 72 -8.07 -8.77 -22.18
CA ILE A 72 -7.42 -9.23 -23.40
C ILE A 72 -5.93 -9.42 -23.09
N ALA A 73 -5.39 -10.62 -23.34
CA ALA A 73 -3.96 -10.84 -23.25
C ALA A 73 -3.25 -10.03 -24.35
N ALA A 74 -2.38 -9.11 -23.95
CA ALA A 74 -1.54 -8.39 -24.89
C ALA A 74 -0.31 -9.22 -25.29
N GLU A 75 0.17 -9.03 -26.52
CA GLU A 75 1.36 -9.71 -27.03
C GLU A 75 2.65 -9.16 -26.44
N SER A 76 2.64 -7.88 -26.03
CA SER A 76 3.79 -7.20 -25.40
C SER A 76 3.37 -6.02 -24.53
N GLU A 77 4.32 -5.52 -23.73
CA GLU A 77 4.15 -4.26 -22.98
C GLU A 77 3.92 -3.09 -23.95
N GLU A 78 4.65 -3.06 -25.07
CA GLU A 78 4.55 -2.02 -26.09
C GLU A 78 3.14 -1.93 -26.69
N GLN A 79 2.45 -3.06 -26.87
CA GLN A 79 1.06 -3.07 -27.33
C GLN A 79 0.15 -2.32 -26.34
N VAL A 80 0.33 -2.56 -25.04
CA VAL A 80 -0.44 -1.86 -24.00
C VAL A 80 -0.10 -0.37 -23.99
N LEU A 81 1.19 -0.05 -24.10
CA LEU A 81 1.66 1.35 -24.05
C LEU A 81 1.28 2.15 -25.31
N ALA A 82 1.20 1.50 -26.48
CA ALA A 82 0.79 2.14 -27.72
C ALA A 82 -0.74 2.35 -27.85
N ASP A 83 -1.54 1.64 -27.05
CA ASP A 83 -3.00 1.71 -27.14
C ASP A 83 -3.55 3.10 -26.71
N PRO A 84 -4.23 3.84 -27.59
CA PRO A 84 -4.71 5.19 -27.26
C PRO A 84 -5.91 5.22 -26.28
N GLU A 85 -6.60 4.11 -26.11
CA GLU A 85 -7.74 4.02 -25.19
C GLU A 85 -7.28 3.83 -23.75
N THR A 86 -6.20 3.08 -23.50
CA THR A 86 -5.64 2.89 -22.16
C THR A 86 -5.13 4.22 -21.59
N LYS A 87 -5.74 4.69 -20.50
CA LYS A 87 -5.40 5.95 -19.80
C LYS A 87 -4.51 5.71 -18.59
N LEU A 88 -4.68 4.59 -17.94
CA LEU A 88 -3.95 4.18 -16.73
C LEU A 88 -3.38 2.78 -16.92
N VAL A 89 -2.16 2.55 -16.46
CA VAL A 89 -1.59 1.22 -16.30
C VAL A 89 -1.46 0.92 -14.82
N ALA A 90 -2.08 -0.17 -14.36
CA ALA A 90 -1.89 -0.73 -13.01
C ALA A 90 -0.78 -1.77 -13.06
N GLY A 91 0.16 -1.74 -12.10
CA GLY A 91 1.28 -2.67 -12.07
C GLY A 91 1.69 -3.13 -10.68
N ALA A 92 2.06 -4.41 -10.57
CA ALA A 92 2.58 -5.02 -9.35
C ALA A 92 3.75 -5.97 -9.68
N CYS A 93 4.66 -5.53 -10.55
CA CYS A 93 5.89 -6.25 -10.86
C CYS A 93 6.84 -6.33 -9.66
N VAL A 94 7.97 -7.01 -9.81
CA VAL A 94 9.05 -7.05 -8.82
C VAL A 94 9.35 -5.64 -8.31
N THR A 95 9.49 -5.48 -7.00
CA THR A 95 9.53 -4.15 -6.35
C THR A 95 10.61 -3.24 -6.95
N SER A 96 11.80 -3.77 -7.22
CA SER A 96 12.91 -3.02 -7.84
C SER A 96 12.63 -2.57 -9.29
N GLU A 97 11.64 -3.15 -9.97
CA GLU A 97 11.31 -2.85 -11.38
C GLU A 97 10.14 -1.85 -11.52
N ARG A 98 9.41 -1.57 -10.43
CA ARG A 98 8.19 -0.74 -10.45
C ARG A 98 8.45 0.68 -10.95
N ALA A 99 9.55 1.29 -10.51
CA ALA A 99 9.93 2.63 -10.96
C ALA A 99 10.21 2.66 -12.47
N ALA A 100 10.98 1.71 -12.97
CA ALA A 100 11.31 1.62 -14.40
C ALA A 100 10.06 1.43 -15.28
N LEU A 101 9.14 0.54 -14.86
CA LEU A 101 7.85 0.36 -15.55
C LEU A 101 7.05 1.66 -15.55
N GLY A 102 6.91 2.32 -14.40
CA GLY A 102 6.16 3.57 -14.29
C GLY A 102 6.73 4.68 -15.18
N ILE A 103 8.04 4.80 -15.29
CA ILE A 103 8.73 5.73 -16.18
C ILE A 103 8.36 5.46 -17.65
N ARG A 104 8.38 4.18 -18.08
CA ARG A 104 7.97 3.82 -19.46
C ARG A 104 6.49 4.16 -19.70
N VAL A 105 5.62 3.84 -18.75
CA VAL A 105 4.18 4.14 -18.80
C VAL A 105 3.94 5.65 -18.94
N MET A 106 4.56 6.46 -18.08
CA MET A 106 4.41 7.92 -18.11
C MET A 106 4.94 8.53 -19.40
N ARG A 107 6.08 8.06 -19.91
CA ARG A 107 6.64 8.50 -21.21
C ARG A 107 5.77 8.10 -22.40
N ALA A 108 5.00 7.00 -22.29
CA ALA A 108 3.97 6.64 -23.27
C ALA A 108 2.67 7.48 -23.13
N GLY A 109 2.66 8.50 -22.28
CA GLY A 109 1.54 9.42 -22.10
C GLY A 109 0.40 8.87 -21.26
N LYS A 110 0.62 7.87 -20.42
CA LYS A 110 -0.38 7.25 -19.54
C LYS A 110 -0.05 7.50 -18.08
N ASP A 111 -1.06 7.45 -17.21
CA ASP A 111 -0.88 7.48 -15.77
C ASP A 111 -0.50 6.09 -15.26
N TYR A 112 0.26 6.04 -14.18
CA TYR A 112 0.71 4.79 -13.57
C TYR A 112 0.20 4.64 -12.14
N PHE A 113 -0.35 3.48 -11.84
CA PHE A 113 -0.79 3.08 -10.51
C PHE A 113 -0.06 1.82 -10.10
N THR A 114 0.85 1.92 -9.15
CA THR A 114 1.72 0.82 -8.74
C THR A 114 1.37 0.30 -7.36
N ASP A 115 1.73 -0.95 -7.11
CA ASP A 115 1.72 -1.51 -5.76
C ASP A 115 2.84 -0.88 -4.88
N LYS A 116 2.69 -1.00 -3.57
CA LYS A 116 3.73 -0.67 -2.56
C LYS A 116 4.77 -1.81 -2.47
N ALA A 117 6.03 -1.57 -2.17
CA ALA A 117 6.73 -0.30 -2.25
C ALA A 117 6.92 0.11 -3.71
N PRO A 118 6.79 1.39 -4.04
CA PRO A 118 6.81 1.81 -5.45
C PRO A 118 8.21 1.80 -6.05
N LEU A 119 9.24 1.72 -5.21
CA LEU A 119 10.66 1.79 -5.58
C LEU A 119 11.54 1.30 -4.41
N THR A 120 12.81 1.00 -4.68
CA THR A 120 13.76 0.47 -3.70
C THR A 120 14.98 1.36 -3.46
N THR A 121 15.17 2.40 -4.28
CA THR A 121 16.33 3.30 -4.17
C THR A 121 15.95 4.78 -4.29
N LEU A 122 16.79 5.66 -3.73
CA LEU A 122 16.60 7.12 -3.88
C LEU A 122 16.87 7.59 -5.32
N GLU A 123 17.70 6.90 -6.08
CA GLU A 123 17.93 7.19 -7.49
C GLU A 123 16.65 6.96 -8.30
N GLN A 124 15.99 5.83 -8.10
CA GLN A 124 14.68 5.55 -8.72
C GLN A 124 13.65 6.63 -8.35
N LEU A 125 13.64 7.11 -7.11
CA LEU A 125 12.75 8.19 -6.68
C LEU A 125 12.99 9.48 -7.49
N GLU A 126 14.24 9.89 -7.66
CA GLU A 126 14.58 11.11 -8.41
C GLU A 126 14.24 10.96 -9.91
N ASP A 127 14.43 9.76 -10.47
CA ASP A 127 14.05 9.48 -11.86
C ASP A 127 12.52 9.54 -12.05
N VAL A 128 11.75 9.01 -11.10
CA VAL A 128 10.28 9.11 -11.10
C VAL A 128 9.83 10.56 -11.00
N LYS A 129 10.38 11.34 -10.05
CA LYS A 129 10.06 12.78 -9.89
C LYS A 129 10.35 13.57 -11.16
N ARG A 130 11.50 13.35 -11.77
CA ARG A 130 11.90 13.96 -13.03
C ARG A 130 10.90 13.62 -14.15
N THR A 131 10.53 12.35 -14.28
CA THR A 131 9.60 11.90 -15.32
C THR A 131 8.20 12.48 -15.11
N ILE A 132 7.72 12.60 -13.87
CA ILE A 132 6.47 13.30 -13.55
C ILE A 132 6.53 14.76 -14.06
N ALA A 133 7.62 15.46 -13.76
CA ALA A 133 7.81 16.85 -14.19
C ALA A 133 7.87 16.99 -15.72
N GLU A 134 8.53 16.04 -16.41
CA GLU A 134 8.65 16.03 -17.88
C GLU A 134 7.32 15.73 -18.59
N THR A 135 6.53 14.82 -18.03
CA THR A 135 5.35 14.26 -18.73
C THR A 135 4.02 14.84 -18.24
N GLY A 136 3.96 15.40 -17.04
CA GLY A 136 2.73 15.79 -16.38
C GLY A 136 1.82 14.59 -16.04
N ARG A 137 2.35 13.36 -16.09
CA ARG A 137 1.59 12.14 -15.77
C ARG A 137 1.66 11.82 -14.28
N LYS A 138 0.72 10.99 -13.83
CA LYS A 138 0.64 10.58 -12.42
C LYS A 138 1.41 9.30 -12.17
N TYR A 139 2.08 9.24 -11.03
CA TYR A 139 2.68 8.06 -10.44
C TYR A 139 2.03 7.83 -9.07
N MET A 140 1.01 6.98 -9.02
CA MET A 140 0.21 6.74 -7.82
C MET A 140 0.55 5.39 -7.20
N VAL A 141 0.41 5.29 -5.87
CA VAL A 141 0.84 4.11 -5.09
C VAL A 141 -0.32 3.52 -4.30
N ASN A 142 -0.45 2.20 -4.34
CA ASN A 142 -1.45 1.45 -3.59
C ASN A 142 -0.98 1.16 -2.15
N TYR A 143 -1.11 2.10 -1.26
CA TYR A 143 -0.90 1.87 0.17
C TYR A 143 -2.13 1.20 0.81
N SER A 144 -2.34 -0.07 0.48
CA SER A 144 -3.59 -0.81 0.73
C SER A 144 -4.03 -0.86 2.19
N GLU A 145 -3.10 -0.80 3.17
CA GLU A 145 -3.44 -0.81 4.60
C GLU A 145 -4.25 0.43 5.06
N ARG A 146 -4.23 1.51 4.29
CA ARG A 146 -5.13 2.65 4.50
C ARG A 146 -6.24 2.71 3.45
N LEU A 147 -5.92 2.42 2.20
CA LEU A 147 -6.82 2.66 1.07
C LEU A 147 -7.89 1.56 0.91
N GLN A 148 -7.62 0.37 1.45
CA GLN A 148 -8.45 -0.82 1.32
C GLN A 148 -8.79 -1.45 2.69
N VAL A 149 -8.73 -0.67 3.77
CA VAL A 149 -9.09 -1.07 5.13
C VAL A 149 -10.11 -0.09 5.70
N GLU A 150 -11.36 -0.53 5.86
CA GLU A 150 -12.46 0.35 6.28
C GLU A 150 -12.22 0.98 7.66
N ALA A 151 -11.59 0.25 8.60
CA ALA A 151 -11.19 0.84 9.89
C ALA A 151 -10.21 2.00 9.72
N ALA A 152 -9.28 1.93 8.77
CA ALA A 152 -8.32 3.00 8.50
C ALA A 152 -8.98 4.21 7.81
N VAL A 153 -9.94 3.96 6.91
CA VAL A 153 -10.77 5.02 6.30
C VAL A 153 -11.55 5.75 7.39
N TYR A 154 -12.27 5.02 8.25
CA TYR A 154 -13.07 5.63 9.32
C TYR A 154 -12.20 6.38 10.34
N ALA A 155 -11.06 5.82 10.75
CA ALA A 155 -10.12 6.53 11.60
C ALA A 155 -9.64 7.85 10.97
N GLY A 156 -9.42 7.87 9.66
CA GLY A 156 -9.11 9.08 8.90
C GLY A 156 -10.23 10.13 8.97
N GLU A 157 -11.47 9.70 8.82
CA GLU A 157 -12.64 10.58 8.95
C GLU A 157 -12.72 11.19 10.35
N LEU A 158 -12.53 10.39 11.41
CA LEU A 158 -12.51 10.88 12.79
C LEU A 158 -11.39 11.91 13.03
N VAL A 159 -10.18 11.65 12.54
CA VAL A 159 -9.05 12.58 12.63
C VAL A 159 -9.34 13.87 11.89
N GLN A 160 -9.86 13.80 10.66
CA GLN A 160 -10.21 14.98 9.87
C GLN A 160 -11.37 15.80 10.47
N ALA A 161 -12.32 15.13 11.13
CA ALA A 161 -13.38 15.78 11.87
C ALA A 161 -12.91 16.43 13.20
N GLY A 162 -11.64 16.22 13.57
CA GLY A 162 -11.08 16.78 14.81
C GLY A 162 -11.48 16.05 16.09
N ALA A 163 -12.01 14.82 16.02
CA ALA A 163 -12.54 14.07 17.16
C ALA A 163 -11.53 13.93 18.31
N ILE A 164 -10.24 13.82 18.00
CA ILE A 164 -9.16 13.67 18.99
C ILE A 164 -8.23 14.90 19.08
N GLY A 165 -8.63 16.04 18.50
CA GLY A 165 -7.79 17.23 18.43
C GLY A 165 -6.61 17.09 17.50
N LYS A 166 -5.48 17.78 17.79
CA LYS A 166 -4.25 17.69 17.00
C LYS A 166 -3.55 16.34 17.25
N VAL A 167 -3.25 15.58 16.20
CA VAL A 167 -2.48 14.33 16.33
C VAL A 167 -1.04 14.63 16.75
N VAL A 168 -0.57 13.98 17.82
CA VAL A 168 0.77 14.15 18.39
C VAL A 168 1.65 12.90 18.25
N GLN A 169 1.04 11.70 18.12
CA GLN A 169 1.79 10.46 17.92
C GLN A 169 0.98 9.41 17.16
N VAL A 170 1.66 8.63 16.33
CA VAL A 170 1.12 7.42 15.71
C VAL A 170 2.04 6.24 16.02
N ILE A 171 1.47 5.15 16.54
CA ILE A 171 2.17 3.87 16.75
C ILE A 171 1.51 2.82 15.84
N GLY A 172 2.28 2.25 14.93
CA GLY A 172 1.78 1.24 13.99
C GLY A 172 2.50 -0.10 14.15
N MET A 173 1.71 -1.18 14.20
CA MET A 173 2.21 -2.56 14.22
C MET A 173 1.69 -3.28 12.99
N GLY A 174 2.60 -3.77 12.14
CA GLY A 174 2.30 -4.47 10.89
C GLY A 174 2.90 -5.87 10.87
N PRO A 175 2.51 -6.77 11.80
CA PRO A 175 2.95 -8.16 11.73
C PRO A 175 2.27 -8.83 10.53
N HIS A 176 3.05 -9.62 9.78
CA HIS A 176 2.58 -10.36 8.62
C HIS A 176 2.95 -11.84 8.74
N ARG A 177 2.23 -12.69 8.00
CA ARG A 177 2.58 -14.09 7.85
C ARG A 177 3.55 -14.24 6.68
N LEU A 178 4.72 -14.84 6.91
CA LEU A 178 5.69 -15.06 5.84
C LEU A 178 5.14 -16.03 4.79
N ASN A 179 4.66 -17.20 5.20
CA ASN A 179 4.23 -18.26 4.30
C ASN A 179 5.26 -18.54 3.19
N ALA A 180 6.52 -18.73 3.59
CA ALA A 180 7.67 -18.80 2.70
C ALA A 180 7.51 -19.73 1.48
N PRO A 181 6.87 -20.92 1.57
CA PRO A 181 6.68 -21.78 0.41
C PRO A 181 5.82 -21.19 -0.70
N SER A 182 5.03 -20.16 -0.42
CA SER A 182 4.18 -19.47 -1.41
C SER A 182 4.84 -18.25 -2.04
N ARG A 183 6.03 -17.85 -1.54
CA ARG A 183 6.72 -16.64 -2.02
C ARG A 183 7.58 -16.94 -3.24
N PRO A 184 7.61 -16.05 -4.24
CA PRO A 184 8.54 -16.16 -5.35
C PRO A 184 9.97 -15.92 -4.88
N ALA A 185 10.95 -16.46 -5.62
CA ALA A 185 12.37 -16.39 -5.24
C ALA A 185 12.86 -14.94 -5.03
N TRP A 186 12.43 -13.99 -5.87
CA TRP A 186 12.83 -12.59 -5.76
C TRP A 186 12.48 -11.94 -4.41
N PHE A 187 11.48 -12.47 -3.71
CA PHE A 187 11.05 -11.96 -2.41
C PHE A 187 12.12 -12.15 -1.32
N PHE A 188 13.06 -13.04 -1.51
CA PHE A 188 14.16 -13.32 -0.59
C PHE A 188 15.48 -12.65 -1.01
N GLU A 189 15.49 -11.86 -2.08
CA GLU A 189 16.63 -11.13 -2.58
C GLU A 189 16.47 -9.65 -2.22
N LYS A 190 17.31 -9.13 -1.28
CA LYS A 190 17.15 -7.76 -0.74
C LYS A 190 17.16 -6.67 -1.80
N GLU A 191 17.98 -6.81 -2.82
CA GLU A 191 18.03 -5.88 -3.95
C GLU A 191 16.69 -5.81 -4.70
N LYS A 192 15.94 -6.93 -4.76
CA LYS A 192 14.67 -7.01 -5.49
C LYS A 192 13.48 -6.55 -4.67
N TYR A 193 13.36 -6.97 -3.40
CA TYR A 193 12.21 -6.57 -2.57
C TYR A 193 12.42 -5.26 -1.80
N GLY A 194 13.67 -4.80 -1.65
CA GLY A 194 14.01 -3.51 -1.06
C GLY A 194 14.17 -3.50 0.46
N GLY A 195 14.06 -4.65 1.14
CA GLY A 195 14.09 -4.77 2.60
C GLY A 195 12.73 -4.55 3.27
N ILE A 196 12.58 -5.03 4.51
CA ILE A 196 11.29 -5.03 5.22
C ILE A 196 10.75 -3.63 5.49
N LEU A 197 11.65 -2.64 5.67
CA LEU A 197 11.24 -1.26 5.91
C LEU A 197 10.76 -0.55 4.63
N CYS A 198 11.15 -1.02 3.45
CA CYS A 198 10.54 -0.60 2.18
C CYS A 198 9.23 -1.35 1.92
N ASP A 199 9.22 -2.66 2.13
CA ASP A 199 8.06 -3.50 1.81
C ASP A 199 6.88 -3.26 2.76
N ILE A 200 6.86 -3.85 3.96
CA ILE A 200 5.69 -3.78 4.86
C ILE A 200 5.50 -2.37 5.40
N ARG A 201 6.60 -1.73 5.83
CA ARG A 201 6.52 -0.48 6.56
C ARG A 201 6.05 0.71 5.73
N SER A 202 6.09 0.59 4.41
CA SER A 202 5.54 1.62 3.53
C SER A 202 4.10 2.02 3.91
N HIS A 203 3.32 1.08 4.37
CA HIS A 203 1.97 1.34 4.86
C HIS A 203 1.93 2.21 6.12
N GLN A 204 2.76 1.90 7.13
CA GLN A 204 2.75 2.63 8.41
C GLN A 204 3.32 4.04 8.26
N ILE A 205 4.31 4.25 7.41
CA ILE A 205 4.85 5.59 7.14
C ILE A 205 3.83 6.44 6.38
N GLU A 206 3.14 5.88 5.41
CA GLU A 206 2.09 6.58 4.68
C GLU A 206 0.93 6.97 5.63
N GLN A 207 0.48 6.05 6.47
CA GLN A 207 -0.54 6.32 7.50
C GLN A 207 -0.10 7.40 8.48
N PHE A 208 1.17 7.40 8.89
CA PHE A 208 1.73 8.43 9.77
C PHE A 208 1.63 9.82 9.16
N LEU A 209 2.08 9.98 7.93
CA LEU A 209 1.97 11.27 7.23
C LEU A 209 0.50 11.70 7.08
N PHE A 210 -0.36 10.74 6.73
CA PHE A 210 -1.78 11.02 6.55
C PHE A 210 -2.47 11.45 7.84
N TYR A 211 -2.36 10.67 8.93
CA TYR A 211 -3.05 10.98 10.18
C TYR A 211 -2.51 12.22 10.88
N THR A 212 -1.21 12.48 10.77
CA THR A 212 -0.60 13.69 11.34
C THR A 212 -0.79 14.94 10.50
N GLY A 213 -1.15 14.79 9.20
CA GLY A 213 -1.17 15.87 8.24
C GLY A 213 0.23 16.42 7.89
N ALA A 214 1.29 15.66 8.23
CA ALA A 214 2.67 16.06 7.97
C ALA A 214 3.01 15.95 6.48
N LYS A 215 3.84 16.88 5.99
CA LYS A 215 4.35 16.86 4.61
C LYS A 215 5.73 16.26 4.51
N ASP A 216 6.49 16.28 5.60
CA ASP A 216 7.82 15.69 5.69
C ASP A 216 8.09 15.12 7.08
N ALA A 217 9.09 14.25 7.19
CA ALA A 217 9.54 13.71 8.47
C ALA A 217 11.02 13.34 8.39
N LYS A 218 11.63 13.21 9.58
CA LYS A 218 12.99 12.68 9.74
C LYS A 218 12.91 11.30 10.37
N VAL A 219 13.57 10.33 9.77
CA VAL A 219 13.85 9.04 10.41
C VAL A 219 14.94 9.26 11.47
N VAL A 220 14.57 9.12 12.74
CA VAL A 220 15.48 9.33 13.88
C VAL A 220 16.31 8.07 14.11
N HIS A 221 15.67 6.91 14.04
CA HIS A 221 16.30 5.62 14.27
C HIS A 221 15.53 4.52 13.52
N SER A 222 16.26 3.53 13.03
CA SER A 222 15.67 2.32 12.42
C SER A 222 16.56 1.11 12.65
N LYS A 223 15.94 -0.06 12.70
CA LYS A 223 16.59 -1.36 12.88
C LYS A 223 15.98 -2.39 11.95
N ILE A 224 16.81 -3.35 11.55
CA ILE A 224 16.39 -4.55 10.84
C ILE A 224 17.06 -5.78 11.48
N ALA A 225 16.49 -6.94 11.25
CA ALA A 225 17.12 -8.20 11.63
C ALA A 225 16.58 -9.37 10.80
N ASN A 226 17.38 -10.43 10.73
CA ASN A 226 16.94 -11.76 10.42
C ASN A 226 17.15 -12.64 11.69
N TYR A 227 16.08 -12.86 12.44
CA TYR A 227 16.16 -13.60 13.70
C TYR A 227 15.87 -15.09 13.55
N ASN A 228 15.10 -15.49 12.53
CA ASN A 228 14.57 -16.86 12.48
C ASN A 228 14.56 -17.50 11.07
N HIS A 229 15.22 -16.87 10.08
CA HIS A 229 15.24 -17.39 8.72
C HIS A 229 16.67 -17.48 8.16
N PRO A 230 17.57 -18.30 8.80
CA PRO A 230 18.98 -18.35 8.41
C PRO A 230 19.21 -18.89 6.99
N ASP A 231 18.29 -19.68 6.45
CA ASP A 231 18.35 -20.21 5.08
C ASP A 231 18.06 -19.14 4.01
N THR A 232 17.55 -17.98 4.40
CA THR A 232 17.29 -16.82 3.52
C THR A 232 17.97 -15.57 4.11
N PRO A 233 19.30 -15.48 4.07
CA PRO A 233 20.07 -14.49 4.83
C PRO A 233 19.81 -13.03 4.41
N GLU A 234 19.30 -12.80 3.22
CA GLU A 234 18.93 -11.45 2.75
C GLU A 234 17.52 -11.02 3.18
N LEU A 235 16.72 -11.93 3.75
CA LEU A 235 15.40 -11.58 4.27
C LEU A 235 15.55 -10.84 5.59
N ASP A 236 15.03 -9.62 5.69
CA ASP A 236 14.74 -9.00 6.97
C ASP A 236 13.40 -9.56 7.47
N ASP A 237 13.40 -10.30 8.60
CA ASP A 237 12.16 -10.83 9.18
C ASP A 237 11.60 -9.95 10.30
N PHE A 238 12.35 -8.93 10.68
CA PHE A 238 11.99 -7.90 11.64
C PHE A 238 12.51 -6.53 11.22
N GLY A 239 11.71 -5.49 11.50
CA GLY A 239 12.16 -4.11 11.37
C GLY A 239 11.35 -3.15 12.23
N ASP A 240 12.01 -2.13 12.77
CA ASP A 240 11.35 -1.02 13.44
C ASP A 240 11.96 0.33 13.07
N ALA A 241 11.25 1.40 13.34
CA ALA A 241 11.82 2.74 13.30
C ALA A 241 10.97 3.80 13.98
N THR A 242 11.64 4.89 14.33
CA THR A 242 11.07 6.10 14.92
C THR A 242 11.24 7.27 13.97
N LEU A 243 10.17 8.06 13.80
CA LEU A 243 10.14 9.26 12.98
C LEU A 243 9.67 10.47 13.79
N VAL A 244 10.14 11.65 13.37
CA VAL A 244 9.63 12.94 13.83
C VAL A 244 9.20 13.75 12.60
N ALA A 245 7.93 14.16 12.57
CA ALA A 245 7.34 14.93 11.49
C ALA A 245 7.73 16.42 11.56
N ASP A 246 7.62 17.12 10.44
CA ASP A 246 7.84 18.57 10.32
C ASP A 246 6.91 19.40 11.22
N ASN A 247 5.74 18.90 11.55
CA ASN A 247 4.78 19.52 12.46
C ASN A 247 4.97 19.12 13.95
N GLY A 248 6.03 18.33 14.25
CA GLY A 248 6.40 17.90 15.60
C GLY A 248 5.75 16.61 16.08
N ALA A 249 4.84 15.99 15.32
CA ALA A 249 4.29 14.70 15.66
C ALA A 249 5.36 13.59 15.57
N THR A 250 5.20 12.54 16.40
CA THR A 250 6.14 11.41 16.43
C THR A 250 5.51 10.13 15.92
N GLY A 251 6.31 9.23 15.35
CA GLY A 251 5.86 7.93 14.89
C GLY A 251 6.79 6.82 15.38
N TYR A 252 6.22 5.69 15.81
CA TYR A 252 6.95 4.45 16.04
C TYR A 252 6.25 3.31 15.30
N PHE A 253 7.03 2.52 14.59
CA PHE A 253 6.50 1.45 13.76
C PHE A 253 7.34 0.19 13.89
N ARG A 254 6.66 -0.95 14.09
CA ARG A 254 7.24 -2.29 14.04
C ARG A 254 6.56 -3.09 12.93
N VAL A 255 7.38 -3.76 12.14
CA VAL A 255 6.94 -4.71 11.11
C VAL A 255 7.71 -6.01 11.24
N ASP A 256 7.06 -7.13 10.96
CA ASP A 256 7.68 -8.43 11.13
C ASP A 256 6.96 -9.53 10.32
N TRP A 257 7.64 -10.67 10.15
CA TRP A 257 7.13 -11.89 9.52
C TRP A 257 6.83 -12.99 10.56
N PHE A 258 6.42 -12.59 11.77
CA PHE A 258 6.23 -13.51 12.90
C PHE A 258 4.78 -13.78 13.28
N THR A 259 3.83 -13.54 12.37
CA THR A 259 2.44 -13.95 12.64
C THR A 259 2.36 -15.45 12.82
N PRO A 260 1.93 -15.95 14.01
CA PRO A 260 1.92 -17.37 14.32
C PRO A 260 0.83 -18.12 13.53
N ASP A 261 1.07 -19.42 13.26
CA ASP A 261 0.14 -20.24 12.49
C ASP A 261 -1.22 -20.43 13.17
N GLY A 262 -1.27 -20.30 14.49
CA GLY A 262 -2.52 -20.37 15.27
C GLY A 262 -3.45 -19.16 15.09
N LEU A 263 -2.94 -18.03 14.59
CA LEU A 263 -3.80 -16.88 14.30
C LEU A 263 -4.63 -17.15 13.04
N SER A 264 -5.94 -16.84 13.09
CA SER A 264 -6.87 -17.10 11.99
C SER A 264 -6.74 -16.14 10.80
N THR A 265 -5.99 -15.04 10.96
CA THR A 265 -5.83 -13.98 9.98
C THR A 265 -4.39 -13.86 9.48
N TRP A 266 -4.18 -13.00 8.48
CA TRP A 266 -2.86 -12.72 7.91
C TRP A 266 -1.88 -12.12 8.91
N GLY A 267 -2.37 -11.26 9.80
CA GLY A 267 -1.60 -10.62 10.86
C GLY A 267 -2.53 -10.05 11.92
N ASP A 268 -1.97 -9.37 12.93
CA ASP A 268 -2.71 -8.60 13.93
C ASP A 268 -2.28 -7.12 13.83
N GLY A 269 -2.54 -6.54 12.65
CA GLY A 269 -2.21 -5.14 12.38
C GLY A 269 -3.03 -4.19 13.25
N ARG A 270 -2.32 -3.32 13.99
CA ARG A 270 -2.91 -2.31 14.87
C ARG A 270 -2.26 -0.96 14.67
N THR A 271 -3.07 0.09 14.79
CA THR A 271 -2.56 1.46 14.80
C THR A 271 -3.19 2.22 15.97
N PHE A 272 -2.35 2.89 16.75
CA PHE A 272 -2.75 3.80 17.81
C PHE A 272 -2.45 5.23 17.37
N ILE A 273 -3.44 6.12 17.46
CA ILE A 273 -3.33 7.52 17.09
C ILE A 273 -3.66 8.34 18.33
N LEU A 274 -2.66 9.03 18.88
CA LEU A 274 -2.83 9.92 20.04
C LEU A 274 -3.00 11.35 19.55
N GLY A 275 -4.07 11.98 19.99
CA GLY A 275 -4.33 13.41 19.81
C GLY A 275 -4.28 14.18 21.13
N THR A 276 -4.44 15.50 21.04
CA THR A 276 -4.48 16.38 22.24
C THR A 276 -5.75 16.24 23.07
N ASP A 277 -6.83 15.74 22.47
CA ASP A 277 -8.16 15.67 23.05
C ASP A 277 -8.71 14.24 23.15
N GLY A 278 -7.93 13.24 22.76
CA GLY A 278 -8.34 11.84 22.76
C GLY A 278 -7.36 10.92 22.03
N TYR A 279 -7.78 9.68 21.84
CA TYR A 279 -7.00 8.69 21.08
C TYR A 279 -7.90 7.75 20.29
N ILE A 280 -7.33 7.14 19.24
CA ILE A 280 -7.96 6.09 18.43
C ILE A 280 -7.07 4.85 18.46
N GLU A 281 -7.66 3.65 18.64
CA GLU A 281 -7.05 2.37 18.29
C GLU A 281 -7.84 1.76 17.14
N LEU A 282 -7.17 1.37 16.07
CA LEU A 282 -7.77 0.57 15.01
C LEU A 282 -7.11 -0.81 14.93
N ARG A 283 -7.94 -1.84 14.65
CA ARG A 283 -7.50 -3.20 14.37
C ARG A 283 -8.05 -3.61 13.00
N LYS A 284 -7.15 -3.88 12.08
CA LYS A 284 -7.52 -4.31 10.73
C LYS A 284 -8.29 -5.62 10.73
N TYR A 285 -7.82 -6.57 11.54
CA TYR A 285 -8.33 -7.93 11.60
C TYR A 285 -9.11 -8.19 12.89
N VAL A 286 -8.84 -9.29 13.58
CA VAL A 286 -9.59 -9.77 14.73
C VAL A 286 -9.47 -8.88 15.97
N ASP A 287 -10.50 -8.86 16.81
CA ASP A 287 -10.36 -8.58 18.23
C ASP A 287 -10.14 -9.91 18.97
N LEU A 288 -8.88 -10.17 19.31
CA LEU A 288 -8.40 -11.48 19.74
C LEU A 288 -9.25 -12.03 20.91
N ALA A 289 -9.74 -13.27 20.78
CA ALA A 289 -10.60 -13.97 21.72
C ALA A 289 -12.01 -13.34 21.94
N ARG A 290 -12.36 -12.26 21.23
CA ARG A 290 -13.68 -11.62 21.37
C ARG A 290 -14.47 -11.64 20.07
N SER A 291 -13.84 -11.30 18.92
CA SER A 291 -14.50 -11.23 17.63
C SER A 291 -13.58 -11.71 16.51
N THR A 292 -14.13 -12.47 15.58
CA THR A 292 -13.47 -12.85 14.32
C THR A 292 -13.77 -11.88 13.18
N GLU A 293 -14.58 -10.85 13.43
CA GLU A 293 -14.83 -9.77 12.49
C GLU A 293 -13.56 -8.94 12.25
N GLU A 294 -13.53 -8.21 11.17
CA GLU A 294 -12.46 -7.28 10.79
C GLU A 294 -12.91 -5.83 11.04
N ASN A 295 -11.98 -4.87 10.92
CA ASN A 295 -12.25 -3.44 10.90
C ASN A 295 -12.82 -2.84 12.20
N HIS A 296 -12.17 -3.13 13.32
CA HIS A 296 -12.53 -2.54 14.60
C HIS A 296 -11.89 -1.16 14.79
N VAL A 297 -12.69 -0.18 15.24
CA VAL A 297 -12.22 1.14 15.65
C VAL A 297 -12.72 1.42 17.08
N PHE A 298 -11.78 1.69 17.97
CA PHE A 298 -12.02 2.11 19.34
C PHE A 298 -11.48 3.52 19.50
N TRP A 299 -12.23 4.43 20.14
CA TRP A 299 -11.68 5.73 20.46
C TRP A 299 -12.28 6.27 21.75
N ALA A 300 -11.52 7.14 22.38
CA ALA A 300 -12.01 7.93 23.49
C ALA A 300 -11.70 9.41 23.23
N ASP A 301 -12.66 10.25 23.50
CA ASP A 301 -12.62 11.70 23.34
C ASP A 301 -13.28 12.40 24.51
N LYS A 302 -13.57 13.69 24.37
CA LYS A 302 -14.22 14.47 25.44
C LYS A 302 -15.66 14.07 25.76
N GLU A 303 -16.29 13.31 24.84
CA GLU A 303 -17.70 12.89 24.99
C GLU A 303 -17.80 11.49 25.63
N GLY A 304 -16.76 10.68 25.56
CA GLY A 304 -16.74 9.35 26.17
C GLY A 304 -15.88 8.30 25.45
N GLU A 305 -16.24 7.05 25.69
CA GLU A 305 -15.62 5.86 25.09
C GLU A 305 -16.53 5.32 23.97
N HIS A 306 -15.95 5.00 22.83
CA HIS A 306 -16.68 4.63 21.63
C HIS A 306 -16.09 3.39 20.99
N TYR A 307 -16.96 2.65 20.28
CA TYR A 307 -16.59 1.51 19.44
C TYR A 307 -17.40 1.51 18.15
N PHE A 308 -16.74 1.24 17.04
CA PHE A 308 -17.38 1.07 15.75
C PHE A 308 -16.74 -0.06 14.96
N ASN A 309 -17.56 -0.97 14.40
CA ASN A 309 -17.10 -1.92 13.39
C ASN A 309 -17.40 -1.31 12.02
N ALA A 310 -16.35 -1.03 11.27
CA ALA A 310 -16.45 -0.33 9.99
C ALA A 310 -16.78 -1.24 8.79
N THR A 311 -16.82 -2.56 8.98
CA THR A 311 -17.05 -3.53 7.89
C THR A 311 -18.33 -3.25 7.12
N GLY A 312 -18.21 -2.98 5.83
CA GLY A 312 -19.31 -2.70 4.92
C GLY A 312 -20.00 -1.33 5.12
N LYS A 313 -19.37 -0.40 5.86
CA LYS A 313 -19.99 0.87 6.23
C LYS A 313 -19.32 2.13 5.68
N THR A 314 -18.01 2.09 5.43
CA THR A 314 -17.25 3.25 4.95
C THR A 314 -16.92 3.16 3.46
N GLY A 315 -16.78 1.95 2.93
CA GLY A 315 -16.33 1.73 1.55
C GLY A 315 -14.88 2.17 1.32
N PHE A 316 -14.51 2.30 0.03
CA PHE A 316 -13.15 2.62 -0.39
C PHE A 316 -13.16 3.78 -1.40
N PRO A 317 -13.25 5.03 -0.95
CA PRO A 317 -13.38 6.20 -1.82
C PRO A 317 -12.16 6.45 -2.72
N PHE A 318 -11.00 5.90 -2.36
CA PHE A 318 -9.74 6.15 -3.07
C PHE A 318 -9.81 5.85 -4.57
N PHE A 319 -10.36 4.69 -4.97
CA PHE A 319 -10.33 4.27 -6.37
C PHE A 319 -11.18 5.16 -7.26
N GLY A 320 -12.37 5.55 -6.81
CA GLY A 320 -13.20 6.52 -7.53
C GLY A 320 -12.51 7.88 -7.66
N GLN A 321 -11.93 8.38 -6.56
CA GLN A 321 -11.16 9.62 -6.56
C GLN A 321 -9.93 9.54 -7.48
N LEU A 322 -9.20 8.42 -7.49
CA LEU A 322 -8.07 8.19 -8.39
C LEU A 322 -8.48 8.28 -9.86
N VAL A 323 -9.59 7.62 -10.25
CA VAL A 323 -10.12 7.69 -11.61
C VAL A 323 -10.45 9.14 -11.99
N LEU A 324 -11.17 9.86 -11.11
CA LEU A 324 -11.51 11.27 -11.35
C LEU A 324 -10.25 12.16 -11.40
N ASP A 325 -9.26 11.90 -10.56
CA ASP A 325 -7.98 12.63 -10.58
C ASP A 325 -7.21 12.43 -11.90
N CYS A 326 -7.28 11.22 -12.48
CA CYS A 326 -6.71 10.98 -13.80
C CYS A 326 -7.45 11.73 -14.90
N ILE A 327 -8.79 11.82 -14.83
CA ILE A 327 -9.62 12.52 -15.80
C ILE A 327 -9.44 14.05 -15.69
N HIS A 328 -9.55 14.58 -14.47
CA HIS A 328 -9.57 16.03 -14.21
C HIS A 328 -8.19 16.62 -13.90
N ARG A 329 -7.16 15.78 -13.84
CA ARG A 329 -5.77 16.18 -13.48
C ARG A 329 -5.68 16.82 -12.09
N THR A 330 -6.50 16.35 -11.14
CA THR A 330 -6.51 16.75 -9.72
C THR A 330 -5.74 15.73 -8.86
N GLU A 331 -5.64 15.96 -7.55
CA GLU A 331 -4.93 15.09 -6.60
C GLU A 331 -5.75 14.90 -5.29
N ASN A 332 -7.05 14.63 -5.43
CA ASN A 332 -7.97 14.47 -4.30
C ASN A 332 -7.84 13.11 -3.60
N ALA A 333 -7.49 12.06 -4.36
CA ALA A 333 -7.30 10.71 -3.82
C ALA A 333 -6.07 10.65 -2.91
N MET A 334 -4.96 11.18 -3.43
CA MET A 334 -3.66 11.31 -2.76
C MET A 334 -2.78 12.21 -3.61
N THR A 335 -2.05 13.12 -2.98
CA THR A 335 -1.07 13.92 -3.74
C THR A 335 0.14 13.06 -4.11
N GLN A 336 0.74 13.32 -5.26
CA GLN A 336 1.97 12.63 -5.65
C GLN A 336 3.12 12.95 -4.68
N GLU A 337 3.14 14.18 -4.14
CA GLU A 337 4.10 14.57 -3.10
C GLU A 337 4.00 13.65 -1.88
N HIS A 338 2.78 13.40 -1.36
CA HIS A 338 2.56 12.51 -0.23
C HIS A 338 3.00 11.06 -0.55
N ALA A 339 2.58 10.52 -1.69
CA ALA A 339 2.91 9.16 -2.09
C ALA A 339 4.43 8.94 -2.21
N LEU A 340 5.14 9.88 -2.84
CA LEU A 340 6.58 9.80 -3.04
C LEU A 340 7.38 10.11 -1.77
N LYS A 341 6.86 11.00 -0.89
CA LYS A 341 7.46 11.26 0.42
C LYS A 341 7.41 10.02 1.31
N ALA A 342 6.30 9.31 1.33
CA ALA A 342 6.21 8.04 2.05
C ALA A 342 7.25 7.03 1.53
N ALA A 343 7.41 6.89 0.22
CA ALA A 343 8.43 6.04 -0.38
C ALA A 343 9.86 6.48 -0.02
N GLU A 344 10.16 7.78 -0.09
CA GLU A 344 11.46 8.34 0.31
C GLU A 344 11.83 7.96 1.74
N LEU A 345 10.91 8.16 2.67
CA LEU A 345 11.15 7.88 4.09
C LEU A 345 11.37 6.37 4.34
N CYS A 346 10.71 5.50 3.58
CA CYS A 346 10.92 4.05 3.64
C CYS A 346 12.33 3.67 3.21
N VAL A 347 12.78 4.17 2.05
CA VAL A 347 14.13 3.92 1.55
C VAL A 347 15.19 4.47 2.52
N ARG A 348 15.01 5.69 3.03
CA ARG A 348 15.92 6.28 4.02
C ARG A 348 15.99 5.45 5.30
N ALA A 349 14.83 4.95 5.78
CA ALA A 349 14.78 4.09 6.95
C ALA A 349 15.54 2.77 6.73
N GLN A 350 15.41 2.16 5.57
CA GLN A 350 16.12 0.93 5.22
C GLN A 350 17.64 1.16 5.11
N LEU A 351 18.04 2.24 4.44
CA LEU A 351 19.45 2.56 4.22
C LEU A 351 20.23 2.87 5.51
N GLN A 352 19.59 3.49 6.51
CA GLN A 352 20.25 3.85 7.77
C GLN A 352 20.03 2.82 8.88
N ALA A 353 19.31 1.72 8.60
CA ALA A 353 18.94 0.76 9.63
C ALA A 353 20.17 0.06 10.23
N GLU A 354 20.18 -0.01 11.55
CA GLU A 354 21.12 -0.85 12.29
C GLU A 354 20.71 -2.32 12.11
N ASP A 355 21.61 -3.14 11.56
CA ASP A 355 21.38 -4.57 11.41
C ASP A 355 21.73 -5.31 12.72
N LEU A 356 20.74 -5.98 13.29
CA LEU A 356 20.86 -6.75 14.54
C LEU A 356 21.02 -8.25 14.33
N SER A 357 21.03 -8.74 13.08
CA SER A 357 21.03 -10.17 12.73
C SER A 357 22.18 -10.97 13.37
N HIS A 358 23.30 -10.31 13.67
CA HIS A 358 24.52 -10.96 14.17
C HIS A 358 24.80 -10.69 15.66
N ARG A 359 23.82 -10.23 16.43
CA ARG A 359 23.99 -9.90 17.86
C ARG A 359 23.48 -11.00 18.82
N GLY A 360 23.27 -12.20 18.29
CA GLY A 360 22.86 -13.39 19.07
C GLY A 360 24.00 -14.34 19.36
#